data_e120b07adbbed3da85db55b4db126717
#
_entry.id   e120b07adbbed3da85db55b4db126717
#
_cell.length_a   1.000
_cell.length_b   1.000
_cell.length_c   1.000
_cell.angle_alpha   90.00
_cell.angle_beta   90.00
_cell.angle_gamma   90.00
#
_symmetry.space_group_name_H-M   'P 1'
#
loop_
_entity.id
_entity.type
_entity.pdbx_description
1 polymer ?
#
loop_
_entity_poly.entity_id
_entity_poly.type
_entity_poly.pdbx_seq_one_letter_code
_entity_poly.pdbx_strand_id
1 'polypeptide(L)'
;MIRILSIVFLMVMFVSCKTNVIEEQEIVLKNQLIGITSAHNARQLGGYQIGNQKIKDNLLLRTAKISELSEQDSTLLCDKYKVQCVYDFRGQEESLSAPDVIPAGARYLSLALSFTEEGSESNPKFENESQMIAMLLQYAEHPTVQAMCTGMYDVIFFEEASQKVYRQFFEDLLTVNPEEGAVLWHCTQGKDRAGCASAMLLAALGADRELIMADFMLSKDYYDKITAQIKTETDAQRMVINTLISANPEIFETSLDKVDAQYGSLKNYLTECIGVTPEMMKVLRDRYLE
;
A
#
# COMPACT_ATOMS: atom_id res chain seq x y z
N MET A 1 -15.10 -48.13 15.47
CA MET A 1 -16.06 -47.02 15.30
C MET A 1 -15.59 -45.68 15.87
N ILE A 2 -14.84 -45.61 16.98
CA ILE A 2 -14.40 -44.34 17.62
C ILE A 2 -13.37 -43.55 16.79
N ARG A 3 -12.48 -44.19 16.01
CA ARG A 3 -11.46 -43.50 15.20
C ARG A 3 -12.02 -42.80 13.96
N ILE A 4 -13.14 -43.23 13.41
CA ILE A 4 -13.75 -42.60 12.22
C ILE A 4 -14.52 -41.34 12.62
N LEU A 5 -15.17 -41.34 13.80
CA LEU A 5 -15.85 -40.15 14.31
C LEU A 5 -14.85 -38.98 14.60
N SER A 6 -13.65 -39.32 15.13
CA SER A 6 -12.63 -38.28 15.43
C SER A 6 -12.10 -37.62 14.17
N ILE A 7 -11.94 -38.35 13.07
CA ILE A 7 -11.45 -37.79 11.79
C ILE A 7 -12.53 -36.91 11.15
N VAL A 8 -13.80 -37.31 11.21
CA VAL A 8 -14.91 -36.49 10.69
C VAL A 8 -15.07 -35.20 11.50
N PHE A 9 -14.92 -35.27 12.83
CA PHE A 9 -15.02 -34.09 13.69
C PHE A 9 -13.85 -33.12 13.47
N LEU A 10 -12.62 -33.63 13.21
CA LEU A 10 -11.47 -32.80 12.87
C LEU A 10 -11.64 -32.15 11.48
N MET A 11 -12.19 -32.85 10.51
CA MET A 11 -12.44 -32.33 9.17
C MET A 11 -13.52 -31.25 9.16
N VAL A 12 -14.57 -31.38 9.96
CA VAL A 12 -15.65 -30.38 10.11
C VAL A 12 -15.10 -29.12 10.82
N MET A 13 -14.21 -29.25 11.81
CA MET A 13 -13.57 -28.12 12.47
C MET A 13 -12.64 -27.33 11.53
N PHE A 14 -11.89 -28.02 10.66
CA PHE A 14 -11.04 -27.35 9.65
C PHE A 14 -11.84 -26.65 8.54
N VAL A 15 -12.96 -27.21 8.13
CA VAL A 15 -13.87 -26.60 7.14
C VAL A 15 -14.59 -25.40 7.75
N SER A 16 -15.05 -25.49 9.00
CA SER A 16 -15.70 -24.38 9.72
C SER A 16 -14.73 -23.22 9.98
N CYS A 17 -13.47 -23.52 10.32
CA CYS A 17 -12.46 -22.48 10.52
C CYS A 17 -12.12 -21.74 9.22
N LYS A 18 -11.99 -22.47 8.09
CA LYS A 18 -11.74 -21.85 6.78
C LYS A 18 -12.92 -21.02 6.28
N THR A 19 -14.16 -21.45 6.47
CA THR A 19 -15.34 -20.67 6.09
C THR A 19 -15.49 -19.40 6.93
N ASN A 20 -15.24 -19.45 8.22
CA ASN A 20 -15.28 -18.26 9.08
C ASN A 20 -14.20 -17.24 8.70
N VAL A 21 -12.98 -17.70 8.38
CA VAL A 21 -11.89 -16.80 7.95
C VAL A 21 -12.21 -16.14 6.61
N ILE A 22 -12.82 -16.85 5.66
CA ILE A 22 -13.22 -16.27 4.36
C ILE A 22 -14.36 -15.27 4.56
N GLU A 23 -15.37 -15.56 5.38
CA GLU A 23 -16.44 -14.61 5.69
C GLU A 23 -15.94 -13.38 6.44
N GLU A 24 -15.01 -13.52 7.38
CA GLU A 24 -14.38 -12.41 8.09
C GLU A 24 -13.55 -11.55 7.13
N GLN A 25 -12.79 -12.13 6.21
CA GLN A 25 -12.03 -11.41 5.19
C GLN A 25 -12.93 -10.65 4.21
N GLU A 26 -14.04 -11.23 3.76
CA GLU A 26 -15.02 -10.54 2.90
C GLU A 26 -15.70 -9.37 3.64
N ILE A 27 -16.00 -9.51 4.92
CA ILE A 27 -16.58 -8.44 5.75
C ILE A 27 -15.57 -7.30 5.94
N VAL A 28 -14.31 -7.61 6.23
CA VAL A 28 -13.23 -6.61 6.35
C VAL A 28 -13.07 -5.87 5.03
N LEU A 29 -13.01 -6.58 3.89
CA LEU A 29 -12.87 -5.96 2.56
C LEU A 29 -14.01 -4.99 2.25
N LYS A 30 -15.24 -5.34 2.57
CA LYS A 30 -16.41 -4.50 2.34
C LYS A 30 -16.40 -3.22 3.18
N ASN A 31 -15.91 -3.31 4.41
CA ASN A 31 -15.80 -2.16 5.32
C ASN A 31 -14.65 -1.22 4.97
N GLN A 32 -13.64 -1.70 4.21
CA GLN A 32 -12.52 -0.88 3.78
C GLN A 32 -12.83 0.02 2.58
N LEU A 33 -13.87 -0.28 1.78
CA LEU A 33 -14.20 0.51 0.60
C LEU A 33 -14.74 1.90 1.00
N ILE A 34 -14.22 2.93 0.35
CA ILE A 34 -14.61 4.33 0.63
C ILE A 34 -15.60 4.91 -0.40
N GLY A 35 -16.07 4.09 -1.34
CA GLY A 35 -17.06 4.49 -2.33
C GLY A 35 -16.53 5.31 -3.50
N ILE A 36 -15.20 5.51 -3.59
CA ILE A 36 -14.53 6.13 -4.73
C ILE A 36 -14.44 5.12 -5.87
N THR A 37 -14.84 5.51 -7.07
CA THR A 37 -14.90 4.65 -8.26
C THR A 37 -14.00 5.10 -9.40
N SER A 38 -13.64 6.38 -9.45
CA SER A 38 -12.76 6.97 -10.47
C SER A 38 -11.27 6.90 -10.11
N ALA A 39 -10.93 6.45 -8.90
CA ALA A 39 -9.55 6.14 -8.53
C ALA A 39 -9.45 4.66 -8.11
N HIS A 40 -8.47 3.97 -8.69
CA HIS A 40 -8.25 2.55 -8.41
C HIS A 40 -7.78 2.29 -6.98
N ASN A 41 -8.01 1.07 -6.48
CA ASN A 41 -7.48 0.58 -5.21
C ASN A 41 -7.80 1.48 -4.00
N ALA A 42 -8.93 2.21 -4.08
CA ALA A 42 -9.35 3.20 -3.08
C ALA A 42 -9.96 2.52 -1.84
N ARG A 43 -9.38 2.77 -0.66
CA ARG A 43 -9.82 2.22 0.62
C ARG A 43 -9.36 3.03 1.82
N GLN A 44 -9.85 2.66 3.00
CA GLN A 44 -9.39 3.19 4.28
C GLN A 44 -8.64 2.14 5.10
N LEU A 45 -7.90 2.57 6.11
CA LEU A 45 -7.37 1.68 7.16
C LEU A 45 -8.29 1.61 8.40
N GLY A 46 -9.37 2.40 8.43
CA GLY A 46 -10.35 2.39 9.52
C GLY A 46 -10.97 1.00 9.71
N GLY A 47 -11.32 0.64 10.94
CA GLY A 47 -11.91 -0.65 11.29
C GLY A 47 -10.91 -1.79 11.55
N TYR A 48 -9.63 -1.66 11.17
CA TYR A 48 -8.62 -2.66 11.52
C TYR A 48 -8.42 -2.75 13.02
N GLN A 49 -8.39 -3.98 13.53
CA GLN A 49 -8.22 -4.27 14.94
C GLN A 49 -6.73 -4.21 15.31
N ILE A 50 -6.39 -3.41 16.33
CA ILE A 50 -5.05 -3.26 16.89
C ILE A 50 -5.12 -3.61 18.39
N GLY A 51 -4.84 -4.86 18.75
CA GLY A 51 -5.04 -5.34 20.10
C GLY A 51 -6.50 -5.19 20.56
N ASN A 52 -6.75 -4.44 21.62
CA ASN A 52 -8.10 -4.18 22.14
C ASN A 52 -8.76 -2.91 21.55
N GLN A 53 -8.08 -2.23 20.65
CA GLN A 53 -8.55 -1.02 19.99
C GLN A 53 -8.73 -1.27 18.50
N LYS A 54 -9.41 -0.38 17.83
CA LYS A 54 -9.48 -0.38 16.35
C LYS A 54 -9.08 0.98 15.78
N ILE A 55 -8.66 0.99 14.52
CA ILE A 55 -8.41 2.24 13.80
C ILE A 55 -9.74 2.93 13.55
N LYS A 56 -9.84 4.22 13.89
CA LYS A 56 -11.02 5.05 13.65
C LYS A 56 -11.38 5.07 12.16
N ASP A 57 -12.65 4.96 11.87
CA ASP A 57 -13.15 4.96 10.50
C ASP A 57 -13.01 6.33 9.82
N ASN A 58 -12.85 6.31 8.49
CA ASN A 58 -12.90 7.48 7.61
C ASN A 58 -11.79 8.55 7.82
N LEU A 59 -10.69 8.22 8.48
CA LEU A 59 -9.60 9.16 8.76
C LEU A 59 -8.32 8.89 7.95
N LEU A 60 -8.01 7.64 7.66
CA LEU A 60 -6.78 7.21 7.01
C LEU A 60 -7.12 6.55 5.67
N LEU A 61 -7.01 7.31 4.58
CA LEU A 61 -7.44 6.90 3.24
C LEU A 61 -6.25 6.68 2.33
N ARG A 62 -6.31 5.65 1.46
CA ARG A 62 -5.32 5.39 0.42
C ARG A 62 -5.96 5.05 -0.91
N THR A 63 -5.28 5.38 -2.02
CA THR A 63 -5.77 5.13 -3.38
C THR A 63 -4.62 5.06 -4.40
N ALA A 64 -4.92 4.72 -5.65
CA ALA A 64 -4.08 5.05 -6.80
C ALA A 64 -4.15 6.55 -7.11
N LYS A 65 -3.45 7.00 -8.15
CA LYS A 65 -3.48 8.40 -8.61
C LYS A 65 -4.92 8.91 -8.75
N ILE A 66 -5.13 10.16 -8.41
CA ILE A 66 -6.42 10.85 -8.47
C ILE A 66 -6.50 11.86 -9.61
N SER A 67 -5.69 11.67 -10.65
CA SER A 67 -5.65 12.55 -11.83
C SER A 67 -6.93 12.55 -12.66
N GLU A 68 -7.74 11.50 -12.54
CA GLU A 68 -9.02 11.35 -13.24
C GLU A 68 -10.21 11.30 -12.27
N LEU A 69 -10.04 11.93 -11.09
CA LEU A 69 -11.07 11.94 -10.06
C LEU A 69 -12.34 12.61 -10.58
N SER A 70 -13.46 11.90 -10.56
CA SER A 70 -14.76 12.44 -10.96
C SER A 70 -15.24 13.53 -10.00
N GLU A 71 -16.09 14.42 -10.48
CA GLU A 71 -16.70 15.45 -9.64
C GLU A 71 -17.47 14.84 -8.44
N GLN A 72 -18.15 13.72 -8.68
CA GLN A 72 -18.87 13.00 -7.64
C GLN A 72 -17.91 12.47 -6.57
N ASP A 73 -16.80 11.86 -6.96
CA ASP A 73 -15.81 11.30 -6.05
C ASP A 73 -15.03 12.42 -5.32
N SER A 74 -14.73 13.53 -6.03
CA SER A 74 -14.14 14.71 -5.42
C SER A 74 -15.05 15.31 -4.33
N THR A 75 -16.36 15.42 -4.61
CA THR A 75 -17.37 15.85 -3.65
C THR A 75 -17.44 14.90 -2.44
N LEU A 76 -17.37 13.59 -2.70
CA LEU A 76 -17.37 12.59 -1.61
C LEU A 76 -16.15 12.75 -0.70
N LEU A 77 -14.95 13.01 -1.25
CA LEU A 77 -13.75 13.28 -0.48
C LEU A 77 -13.82 14.59 0.32
N CYS A 78 -14.48 15.61 -0.23
CA CYS A 78 -14.70 16.88 0.47
C CYS A 78 -15.74 16.79 1.57
N ASP A 79 -16.94 16.29 1.26
CA ASP A 79 -18.10 16.45 2.13
C ASP A 79 -18.17 15.37 3.20
N LYS A 80 -17.93 14.10 2.81
CA LYS A 80 -17.99 12.97 3.73
C LYS A 80 -16.70 12.80 4.52
N TYR A 81 -15.56 12.74 3.79
CA TYR A 81 -14.27 12.45 4.41
C TYR A 81 -13.54 13.71 4.88
N LYS A 82 -13.92 14.89 4.39
CA LYS A 82 -13.30 16.19 4.72
C LYS A 82 -11.78 16.11 4.61
N VAL A 83 -11.30 15.61 3.45
CA VAL A 83 -9.87 15.40 3.24
C VAL A 83 -9.11 16.71 3.41
N GLN A 84 -8.22 16.76 4.41
CA GLN A 84 -7.42 17.92 4.77
C GLN A 84 -6.10 17.98 4.01
N CYS A 85 -5.53 16.81 3.73
CA CYS A 85 -4.24 16.71 3.07
C CYS A 85 -4.22 15.50 2.12
N VAL A 86 -3.65 15.73 0.93
CA VAL A 86 -3.31 14.69 -0.06
C VAL A 86 -1.79 14.57 -0.10
N TYR A 87 -1.26 13.38 0.18
CA TYR A 87 0.15 13.04 0.06
C TYR A 87 0.38 12.25 -1.23
N ASP A 88 1.17 12.78 -2.14
CA ASP A 88 1.51 12.14 -3.42
C ASP A 88 2.95 11.62 -3.39
N PHE A 89 3.10 10.28 -3.41
CA PHE A 89 4.40 9.61 -3.44
C PHE A 89 4.95 9.41 -4.86
N ARG A 90 4.31 9.92 -5.91
CA ARG A 90 4.79 9.79 -7.28
C ARG A 90 6.03 10.65 -7.51
N GLY A 91 6.92 10.16 -8.36
CA GLY A 91 8.02 10.96 -8.87
C GLY A 91 7.53 12.21 -9.62
N GLN A 92 8.41 13.20 -9.79
CA GLN A 92 8.03 14.48 -10.39
C GLN A 92 7.51 14.30 -11.83
N GLU A 93 8.13 13.46 -12.64
CA GLU A 93 7.69 13.21 -14.02
C GLU A 93 6.30 12.54 -14.07
N GLU A 94 6.03 11.62 -13.14
CA GLU A 94 4.72 10.94 -13.05
C GLU A 94 3.61 11.94 -12.69
N SER A 95 3.85 12.82 -11.70
CA SER A 95 2.85 13.81 -11.26
C SER A 95 2.64 14.93 -12.28
N LEU A 96 3.67 15.34 -13.02
CA LEU A 96 3.55 16.32 -14.10
C LEU A 96 2.81 15.74 -15.32
N SER A 97 3.01 14.47 -15.65
CA SER A 97 2.34 13.82 -16.78
C SER A 97 0.85 13.54 -16.52
N ALA A 98 0.46 13.39 -15.27
CA ALA A 98 -0.91 13.14 -14.85
C ALA A 98 -1.23 13.92 -13.55
N PRO A 99 -1.45 15.25 -13.64
CA PRO A 99 -1.72 16.08 -12.47
C PRO A 99 -2.99 15.63 -11.73
N ASP A 100 -2.94 15.67 -10.41
CA ASP A 100 -4.08 15.28 -9.57
C ASP A 100 -5.21 16.30 -9.57
N VAL A 101 -6.43 15.81 -9.45
CA VAL A 101 -7.61 16.60 -9.09
C VAL A 101 -7.69 16.64 -7.56
N ILE A 102 -7.22 17.74 -6.97
CA ILE A 102 -7.18 17.90 -5.51
C ILE A 102 -8.58 18.26 -4.99
N PRO A 103 -9.13 17.52 -3.99
CA PRO A 103 -10.39 17.88 -3.35
C PRO A 103 -10.35 19.30 -2.78
N ALA A 104 -11.45 20.05 -2.96
CA ALA A 104 -11.50 21.45 -2.55
C ALA A 104 -11.18 21.60 -1.05
N GLY A 105 -10.30 22.52 -0.71
CA GLY A 105 -9.87 22.79 0.66
C GLY A 105 -8.75 21.87 1.17
N ALA A 106 -8.43 20.78 0.45
CA ALA A 106 -7.33 19.92 0.83
C ALA A 106 -5.98 20.55 0.46
N ARG A 107 -5.02 20.40 1.35
CA ARG A 107 -3.61 20.71 1.12
C ARG A 107 -2.98 19.58 0.30
N TYR A 108 -2.15 19.91 -0.68
CA TYR A 108 -1.38 18.93 -1.44
C TYR A 108 0.09 18.95 -1.02
N LEU A 109 0.65 17.79 -0.74
CA LEU A 109 2.05 17.62 -0.40
C LEU A 109 2.67 16.57 -1.33
N SER A 110 3.57 17.03 -2.21
CA SER A 110 4.38 16.14 -3.03
C SER A 110 5.50 15.54 -2.18
N LEU A 111 5.48 14.24 -2.03
CA LEU A 111 6.46 13.41 -1.34
C LEU A 111 7.13 12.49 -2.37
N ALA A 112 7.77 13.10 -3.38
CA ALA A 112 8.28 12.42 -4.55
C ALA A 112 9.28 11.31 -4.20
N LEU A 113 8.93 10.07 -4.54
CA LEU A 113 9.76 8.90 -4.41
C LEU A 113 9.92 8.26 -5.79
N SER A 114 11.12 8.43 -6.36
CA SER A 114 11.48 7.87 -7.67
C SER A 114 12.30 6.59 -7.50
N PHE A 115 12.04 5.60 -8.34
CA PHE A 115 12.85 4.38 -8.43
C PHE A 115 14.04 4.52 -9.38
N THR A 116 14.17 5.67 -10.02
CA THR A 116 15.24 5.99 -10.97
C THR A 116 15.93 7.28 -10.55
N GLU A 117 17.23 7.37 -10.81
CA GLU A 117 17.94 8.64 -10.63
C GLU A 117 17.35 9.67 -11.61
N GLU A 118 16.81 10.77 -11.07
CA GLU A 118 16.27 11.87 -11.87
C GLU A 118 17.39 12.44 -12.75
N GLY A 119 17.11 12.57 -14.04
CA GLY A 119 18.05 13.12 -15.01
C GLY A 119 19.13 12.16 -15.52
N SER A 120 19.07 10.87 -15.22
CA SER A 120 19.96 9.88 -15.82
C SER A 120 19.66 9.72 -17.31
N GLU A 121 20.60 10.17 -18.17
CA GLU A 121 20.50 10.00 -19.63
C GLU A 121 20.51 8.53 -20.08
N SER A 122 20.87 7.61 -19.16
CA SER A 122 20.91 6.16 -19.41
C SER A 122 19.56 5.47 -19.26
N ASN A 123 18.54 6.13 -18.71
CA ASN A 123 17.23 5.54 -18.55
C ASN A 123 16.49 5.49 -19.89
N PRO A 124 15.94 4.31 -20.28
CA PRO A 124 15.10 4.22 -21.47
C PRO A 124 13.92 5.18 -21.34
N LYS A 125 13.75 6.07 -22.32
CA LYS A 125 12.58 6.95 -22.38
C LYS A 125 11.42 6.17 -22.99
N PHE A 126 10.34 6.03 -22.23
CA PHE A 126 9.10 5.43 -22.70
C PHE A 126 8.07 6.52 -22.97
N GLU A 127 7.33 6.38 -24.06
CA GLU A 127 6.23 7.29 -24.37
C GLU A 127 5.03 7.09 -23.43
N ASN A 128 4.89 5.86 -22.91
CA ASN A 128 3.83 5.48 -21.99
C ASN A 128 4.16 4.19 -21.23
N GLU A 129 3.37 3.91 -20.20
CA GLU A 129 3.50 2.73 -19.35
C GLU A 129 3.38 1.41 -20.14
N SER A 130 2.54 1.36 -21.17
CA SER A 130 2.36 0.16 -21.99
C SER A 130 3.63 -0.22 -22.76
N GLN A 131 4.39 0.77 -23.27
CA GLN A 131 5.68 0.50 -23.91
C GLN A 131 6.71 -0.02 -22.93
N MET A 132 6.76 0.55 -21.72
CA MET A 132 7.64 0.10 -20.65
C MET A 132 7.33 -1.37 -20.29
N ILE A 133 6.06 -1.70 -20.07
CA ILE A 133 5.63 -3.06 -19.75
C ILE A 133 5.99 -4.03 -20.88
N ALA A 134 5.72 -3.67 -22.13
CA ALA A 134 6.04 -4.50 -23.29
C ALA A 134 7.55 -4.81 -23.39
N MET A 135 8.40 -3.80 -23.16
CA MET A 135 9.84 -4.00 -23.12
C MET A 135 10.26 -4.92 -21.97
N LEU A 136 9.73 -4.69 -20.76
CA LEU A 136 10.08 -5.51 -19.61
C LEU A 136 9.61 -6.97 -19.78
N LEU A 137 8.47 -7.20 -20.43
CA LEU A 137 8.02 -8.54 -20.81
C LEU A 137 8.94 -9.21 -21.83
N GLN A 138 9.42 -8.45 -22.82
CA GLN A 138 10.38 -8.95 -23.81
C GLN A 138 11.70 -9.40 -23.17
N TYR A 139 12.15 -8.68 -22.13
CA TYR A 139 13.41 -8.95 -21.42
C TYR A 139 13.19 -9.59 -20.04
N ALA A 140 12.04 -10.21 -19.80
CA ALA A 140 11.66 -10.75 -18.49
C ALA A 140 12.67 -11.74 -17.92
N GLU A 141 13.32 -12.55 -18.77
CA GLU A 141 14.37 -13.51 -18.37
C GLU A 141 15.74 -12.85 -18.12
N HIS A 142 15.90 -11.57 -18.45
CA HIS A 142 17.19 -10.90 -18.27
C HIS A 142 17.47 -10.65 -16.77
N PRO A 143 18.67 -10.95 -16.26
CA PRO A 143 19.00 -10.81 -14.84
C PRO A 143 18.71 -9.41 -14.26
N THR A 144 18.91 -8.36 -15.05
CA THR A 144 18.63 -6.97 -14.62
C THR A 144 17.12 -6.75 -14.38
N VAL A 145 16.24 -7.27 -15.24
CA VAL A 145 14.78 -7.16 -15.06
C VAL A 145 14.34 -7.96 -13.84
N GLN A 146 14.90 -9.16 -13.67
CA GLN A 146 14.65 -9.97 -12.47
C GLN A 146 15.09 -9.25 -11.19
N ALA A 147 16.30 -8.69 -11.17
CA ALA A 147 16.81 -7.94 -10.03
C ALA A 147 15.97 -6.69 -9.73
N MET A 148 15.53 -5.96 -10.76
CA MET A 148 14.64 -4.81 -10.61
C MET A 148 13.30 -5.21 -9.95
N CYS A 149 12.67 -6.28 -10.43
CA CYS A 149 11.43 -6.77 -9.85
C CYS A 149 11.61 -7.22 -8.40
N THR A 150 12.63 -8.03 -8.11
CA THR A 150 12.84 -8.58 -6.75
C THR A 150 13.38 -7.56 -5.75
N GLY A 151 14.06 -6.50 -6.21
CA GLY A 151 14.63 -5.45 -5.37
C GLY A 151 13.75 -4.21 -5.18
N MET A 152 12.56 -4.18 -5.77
CA MET A 152 11.73 -2.97 -5.79
C MET A 152 11.42 -2.42 -4.39
N TYR A 153 11.03 -3.27 -3.44
CA TYR A 153 10.72 -2.83 -2.08
C TYR A 153 11.99 -2.56 -1.25
N ASP A 154 13.15 -3.15 -1.63
CA ASP A 154 14.41 -2.82 -0.97
C ASP A 154 14.80 -1.36 -1.20
N VAL A 155 14.57 -0.82 -2.41
CA VAL A 155 14.75 0.62 -2.69
C VAL A 155 13.87 1.47 -1.77
N ILE A 156 12.61 1.04 -1.55
CA ILE A 156 11.69 1.77 -0.68
C ILE A 156 12.14 1.76 0.78
N PHE A 157 12.61 0.63 1.30
CA PHE A 157 12.97 0.50 2.71
C PHE A 157 14.41 0.92 3.02
N PHE A 158 15.37 0.72 2.13
CA PHE A 158 16.79 0.85 2.48
C PHE A 158 17.49 2.07 1.85
N GLU A 159 16.90 2.71 0.84
CA GLU A 159 17.48 3.94 0.29
C GLU A 159 17.21 5.15 1.19
N GLU A 160 18.26 5.93 1.47
CA GLU A 160 18.16 7.11 2.34
C GLU A 160 17.16 8.16 1.81
N ALA A 161 17.08 8.30 0.49
CA ALA A 161 16.11 9.19 -0.15
C ALA A 161 14.68 8.79 0.17
N SER A 162 14.35 7.49 0.08
CA SER A 162 13.04 6.95 0.43
C SER A 162 12.72 7.13 1.92
N GLN A 163 13.70 6.88 2.78
CA GLN A 163 13.56 7.06 4.23
C GLN A 163 13.26 8.51 4.61
N LYS A 164 13.88 9.49 3.94
CA LYS A 164 13.61 10.93 4.13
C LYS A 164 12.18 11.29 3.74
N VAL A 165 11.67 10.73 2.65
CA VAL A 165 10.29 10.94 2.18
C VAL A 165 9.29 10.42 3.22
N TYR A 166 9.48 9.20 3.73
CA TYR A 166 8.58 8.66 4.76
C TYR A 166 8.70 9.39 6.10
N ARG A 167 9.89 9.86 6.46
CA ARG A 167 10.05 10.75 7.63
C ARG A 167 9.17 11.99 7.49
N GLN A 168 9.25 12.68 6.35
CA GLN A 168 8.44 13.87 6.09
C GLN A 168 6.94 13.56 6.12
N PHE A 169 6.52 12.40 5.59
CA PHE A 169 5.14 11.94 5.69
C PHE A 169 4.68 11.83 7.16
N PHE A 170 5.45 11.19 8.03
CA PHE A 170 5.09 11.05 9.44
C PHE A 170 5.12 12.38 10.19
N GLU A 171 6.11 13.23 9.94
CA GLU A 171 6.21 14.57 10.53
C GLU A 171 4.99 15.42 10.18
N ASP A 172 4.58 15.43 8.91
CA ASP A 172 3.41 16.18 8.47
C ASP A 172 2.10 15.57 8.99
N LEU A 173 1.97 14.24 9.00
CA LEU A 173 0.79 13.55 9.55
C LEU A 173 0.55 13.90 11.02
N LEU A 174 1.60 14.15 11.80
CA LEU A 174 1.51 14.61 13.18
C LEU A 174 1.01 16.07 13.31
N THR A 175 1.01 16.86 12.24
CA THR A 175 0.45 18.22 12.25
C THR A 175 -1.05 18.24 11.95
N VAL A 176 -1.59 17.18 11.33
CA VAL A 176 -3.00 17.10 10.95
C VAL A 176 -3.87 16.85 12.19
N ASN A 177 -5.01 17.53 12.26
CA ASN A 177 -6.02 17.30 13.30
C ASN A 177 -7.10 16.32 12.80
N PRO A 178 -7.16 15.06 13.29
CA PRO A 178 -8.13 14.08 12.82
C PRO A 178 -9.59 14.44 13.15
N GLU A 179 -9.85 15.38 14.07
CA GLU A 179 -11.19 15.88 14.37
C GLU A 179 -11.77 16.75 13.22
N GLU A 180 -10.90 17.28 12.36
CA GLU A 180 -11.28 18.11 11.23
C GLU A 180 -11.54 17.30 9.95
N GLY A 181 -11.02 16.04 9.86
CA GLY A 181 -11.25 15.17 8.73
C GLY A 181 -10.10 14.21 8.44
N ALA A 182 -10.17 13.58 7.27
CA ALA A 182 -9.25 12.54 6.82
C ALA A 182 -7.95 13.09 6.21
N VAL A 183 -6.98 12.22 6.09
CA VAL A 183 -5.84 12.35 5.17
C VAL A 183 -5.94 11.28 4.09
N LEU A 184 -5.45 11.59 2.90
CA LEU A 184 -5.38 10.66 1.77
C LEU A 184 -3.94 10.59 1.28
N TRP A 185 -3.43 9.38 1.06
CA TRP A 185 -2.14 9.20 0.40
C TRP A 185 -2.25 8.24 -0.78
N HIS A 186 -1.41 8.49 -1.78
CA HIS A 186 -1.41 7.70 -3.00
C HIS A 186 -0.03 7.67 -3.68
N CYS A 187 0.06 6.84 -4.72
CA CYS A 187 1.08 6.86 -5.75
C CYS A 187 0.42 6.57 -7.09
N THR A 188 1.10 6.01 -8.06
CA THR A 188 0.49 5.70 -9.37
C THR A 188 -0.61 4.64 -9.26
N GLN A 189 -0.35 3.50 -8.63
CA GLN A 189 -1.30 2.39 -8.44
C GLN A 189 -1.78 2.22 -7.00
N GLY A 190 -1.30 3.01 -6.06
CA GLY A 190 -1.71 2.93 -4.66
C GLY A 190 -1.31 1.65 -3.94
N LYS A 191 -0.39 0.83 -4.52
CA LYS A 191 0.00 -0.46 -3.98
C LYS A 191 1.40 -0.46 -3.33
N ASP A 192 2.44 0.05 -4.01
CA ASP A 192 3.83 -0.07 -3.58
C ASP A 192 4.23 1.06 -2.63
N ARG A 193 4.52 2.27 -3.12
CA ARG A 193 4.91 3.42 -2.29
C ARG A 193 3.85 3.76 -1.23
N ALA A 194 2.59 3.86 -1.65
CA ALA A 194 1.46 4.04 -0.75
C ALA A 194 1.22 2.83 0.17
N GLY A 195 1.51 1.61 -0.31
CA GLY A 195 1.45 0.38 0.47
C GLY A 195 2.48 0.33 1.58
N CYS A 196 3.73 0.72 1.27
CA CYS A 196 4.80 0.80 2.27
C CYS A 196 4.51 1.90 3.32
N ALA A 197 3.97 3.07 2.90
CA ALA A 197 3.48 4.08 3.85
C ALA A 197 2.41 3.51 4.78
N SER A 198 1.46 2.72 4.25
CA SER A 198 0.44 2.05 5.06
C SER A 198 1.04 1.02 6.01
N ALA A 199 1.97 0.18 5.54
CA ALA A 199 2.65 -0.82 6.37
C ALA A 199 3.40 -0.16 7.55
N MET A 200 4.14 0.92 7.26
CA MET A 200 4.84 1.70 8.27
C MET A 200 3.88 2.36 9.27
N LEU A 201 2.77 2.93 8.78
CA LEU A 201 1.76 3.54 9.67
C LEU A 201 1.05 2.47 10.52
N LEU A 202 0.67 1.34 9.95
CA LEU A 202 0.11 0.21 10.69
C LEU A 202 1.07 -0.27 11.79
N ALA A 203 2.37 -0.41 11.48
CA ALA A 203 3.39 -0.76 12.48
C ALA A 203 3.53 0.30 13.58
N ALA A 204 3.48 1.60 13.26
CA ALA A 204 3.49 2.70 14.22
C ALA A 204 2.26 2.67 15.15
N LEU A 205 1.10 2.29 14.63
CA LEU A 205 -0.14 2.10 15.39
C LEU A 205 -0.11 0.83 16.26
N GLY A 206 0.77 -0.13 15.97
CA GLY A 206 0.95 -1.36 16.74
C GLY A 206 0.36 -2.61 16.08
N ALA A 207 0.09 -2.57 14.78
CA ALA A 207 -0.31 -3.73 14.01
C ALA A 207 0.82 -4.78 13.98
N ASP A 208 0.43 -6.04 13.95
CA ASP A 208 1.33 -7.15 13.70
C ASP A 208 1.61 -7.32 12.18
N ARG A 209 2.54 -8.21 11.88
CA ARG A 209 2.94 -8.54 10.51
C ARG A 209 1.77 -9.08 9.69
N GLU A 210 0.91 -9.85 10.32
CA GLU A 210 -0.24 -10.51 9.69
C GLU A 210 -1.24 -9.47 9.17
N LEU A 211 -1.58 -8.47 9.97
CA LEU A 211 -2.46 -7.37 9.55
C LEU A 211 -1.83 -6.52 8.45
N ILE A 212 -0.52 -6.23 8.54
CA ILE A 212 0.21 -5.49 7.49
C ILE A 212 0.14 -6.24 6.16
N MET A 213 0.39 -7.55 6.16
CA MET A 213 0.28 -8.39 4.97
C MET A 213 -1.16 -8.49 4.46
N ALA A 214 -2.15 -8.55 5.35
CA ALA A 214 -3.56 -8.57 4.96
C ALA A 214 -3.97 -7.29 4.21
N ASP A 215 -3.56 -6.09 4.70
CA ASP A 215 -3.80 -4.84 3.95
C ASP A 215 -3.09 -4.83 2.59
N PHE A 216 -1.85 -5.32 2.52
CA PHE A 216 -1.12 -5.42 1.27
C PHE A 216 -1.84 -6.32 0.25
N MET A 217 -2.36 -7.47 0.71
CA MET A 217 -3.10 -8.42 -0.12
C MET A 217 -4.36 -7.85 -0.73
N LEU A 218 -5.02 -6.86 -0.12
CA LEU A 218 -6.17 -6.18 -0.73
C LEU A 218 -5.80 -5.50 -2.06
N SER A 219 -4.57 -4.98 -2.19
CA SER A 219 -4.10 -4.44 -3.47
C SER A 219 -3.90 -5.55 -4.51
N LYS A 220 -3.40 -6.71 -4.09
CA LYS A 220 -3.28 -7.89 -4.96
C LYS A 220 -4.65 -8.33 -5.47
N ASP A 221 -5.61 -8.52 -4.56
CA ASP A 221 -6.98 -8.94 -4.90
C ASP A 221 -7.68 -7.96 -5.85
N TYR A 222 -7.38 -6.67 -5.70
CA TYR A 222 -7.88 -5.64 -6.61
C TYR A 222 -7.29 -5.80 -8.00
N TYR A 223 -5.96 -5.86 -8.12
CA TYR A 223 -5.27 -5.85 -9.41
C TYR A 223 -5.27 -7.22 -10.10
N ASP A 224 -5.37 -8.33 -9.39
CA ASP A 224 -5.46 -9.67 -9.99
C ASP A 224 -6.68 -9.80 -10.93
N LYS A 225 -7.78 -9.12 -10.63
CA LYS A 225 -8.95 -9.06 -11.51
C LYS A 225 -8.64 -8.39 -12.85
N ILE A 226 -7.72 -7.43 -12.85
CA ILE A 226 -7.26 -6.71 -14.05
C ILE A 226 -6.23 -7.57 -14.80
N THR A 227 -5.29 -8.17 -14.07
CA THR A 227 -4.17 -8.93 -14.66
C THR A 227 -4.55 -10.34 -15.10
N ALA A 228 -5.68 -10.88 -14.62
CA ALA A 228 -6.14 -12.23 -14.97
C ALA A 228 -6.29 -12.47 -16.49
N GLN A 229 -6.52 -11.41 -17.26
CA GLN A 229 -6.68 -11.48 -18.70
C GLN A 229 -5.33 -11.34 -19.46
N ILE A 230 -4.26 -10.95 -18.78
CA ILE A 230 -2.95 -10.77 -19.39
C ILE A 230 -2.28 -12.12 -19.55
N LYS A 231 -2.11 -12.55 -20.80
CA LYS A 231 -1.41 -13.80 -21.13
C LYS A 231 0.09 -13.60 -20.97
N THR A 232 0.74 -14.56 -20.37
CA THR A 232 2.19 -14.65 -20.24
C THR A 232 2.64 -16.05 -20.67
N GLU A 233 3.83 -16.14 -21.26
CA GLU A 233 4.37 -17.39 -21.81
C GLU A 233 5.34 -18.05 -20.81
N THR A 234 5.92 -17.26 -19.90
CA THR A 234 6.91 -17.77 -18.93
C THR A 234 6.60 -17.26 -17.51
N ASP A 235 7.17 -17.94 -16.51
CA ASP A 235 7.08 -17.53 -15.10
C ASP A 235 7.74 -16.15 -14.88
N ALA A 236 8.83 -15.86 -15.61
CA ALA A 236 9.50 -14.56 -15.55
C ALA A 236 8.59 -13.44 -16.05
N GLN A 237 7.87 -13.63 -17.15
CA GLN A 237 6.86 -12.68 -17.63
C GLN A 237 5.73 -12.53 -16.61
N ARG A 238 5.28 -13.61 -16.00
CA ARG A 238 4.25 -13.58 -14.95
C ARG A 238 4.74 -12.78 -13.74
N MET A 239 6.00 -12.96 -13.34
CA MET A 239 6.62 -12.18 -12.25
C MET A 239 6.64 -10.68 -12.59
N VAL A 240 7.03 -10.30 -13.80
CA VAL A 240 7.01 -8.89 -14.26
C VAL A 240 5.60 -8.30 -14.14
N ILE A 241 4.56 -9.00 -14.64
CA ILE A 241 3.17 -8.55 -14.54
C ILE A 241 2.74 -8.43 -13.07
N ASN A 242 3.02 -9.42 -12.25
CA ASN A 242 2.65 -9.41 -10.83
C ASN A 242 3.34 -8.27 -10.08
N THR A 243 4.60 -7.96 -10.42
CA THR A 243 5.34 -6.89 -9.76
C THR A 243 4.89 -5.50 -10.23
N LEU A 244 4.71 -5.30 -11.54
CA LEU A 244 4.45 -3.97 -12.07
C LEU A 244 2.95 -3.57 -12.03
N ILE A 245 2.05 -4.51 -12.27
CA ILE A 245 0.60 -4.21 -12.36
C ILE A 245 -0.15 -4.74 -11.16
N SER A 246 0.01 -6.02 -10.79
CA SER A 246 -0.55 -6.56 -9.55
C SER A 246 0.40 -6.27 -8.38
N ALA A 247 0.13 -6.79 -7.20
CA ALA A 247 1.05 -6.76 -6.07
C ALA A 247 1.70 -8.13 -5.90
N ASN A 248 3.01 -8.14 -5.59
CA ASN A 248 3.75 -9.37 -5.35
C ASN A 248 4.05 -9.53 -3.85
N PRO A 249 3.25 -10.33 -3.11
CA PRO A 249 3.40 -10.47 -1.68
C PRO A 249 4.73 -11.13 -1.28
N GLU A 250 5.25 -12.06 -2.08
CA GLU A 250 6.51 -12.75 -1.78
C GLU A 250 7.69 -11.79 -1.79
N ILE A 251 7.74 -10.85 -2.75
CA ILE A 251 8.79 -9.83 -2.82
C ILE A 251 8.65 -8.83 -1.68
N PHE A 252 7.43 -8.40 -1.38
CA PHE A 252 7.15 -7.49 -0.26
C PHE A 252 7.54 -8.13 1.08
N GLU A 253 7.13 -9.38 1.31
CA GLU A 253 7.45 -10.15 2.51
C GLU A 253 8.97 -10.36 2.66
N THR A 254 9.67 -10.68 1.57
CA THR A 254 11.15 -10.81 1.55
C THR A 254 11.82 -9.52 2.00
N SER A 255 11.34 -8.36 1.57
CA SER A 255 11.91 -7.08 2.01
C SER A 255 11.59 -6.75 3.47
N LEU A 256 10.41 -7.13 3.95
CA LEU A 256 10.09 -7.03 5.38
C LEU A 256 10.95 -7.99 6.23
N ASP A 257 11.26 -9.19 5.72
CA ASP A 257 12.19 -10.12 6.40
C ASP A 257 13.60 -9.54 6.52
N LYS A 258 14.07 -8.82 5.50
CA LYS A 258 15.35 -8.08 5.57
C LYS A 258 15.30 -6.97 6.62
N VAL A 259 14.18 -6.24 6.71
CA VAL A 259 13.96 -5.22 7.76
C VAL A 259 14.01 -5.89 9.15
N ASP A 260 13.31 -7.00 9.34
CA ASP A 260 13.30 -7.72 10.61
C ASP A 260 14.67 -8.29 10.95
N ALA A 261 15.40 -8.82 9.96
CA ALA A 261 16.75 -9.33 10.16
C ALA A 261 17.76 -8.24 10.58
N GLN A 262 17.62 -7.03 10.04
CA GLN A 262 18.55 -5.92 10.30
C GLN A 262 18.19 -5.11 11.56
N TYR A 263 16.90 -4.89 11.83
CA TYR A 263 16.40 -3.99 12.87
C TYR A 263 15.57 -4.72 13.95
N GLY A 264 15.31 -6.02 13.76
CA GLY A 264 14.49 -6.82 14.69
C GLY A 264 12.98 -6.66 14.48
N SER A 265 12.52 -5.56 13.90
CA SER A 265 11.11 -5.33 13.55
C SER A 265 10.93 -4.07 12.69
N LEU A 266 9.82 -4.00 11.94
CA LEU A 266 9.44 -2.78 11.23
C LEU A 266 9.25 -1.58 12.18
N LYS A 267 8.82 -1.81 13.42
CA LYS A 267 8.70 -0.77 14.45
C LYS A 267 10.07 -0.19 14.85
N ASN A 268 11.08 -1.04 15.03
CA ASN A 268 12.44 -0.57 15.32
C ASN A 268 13.03 0.19 14.14
N TYR A 269 12.83 -0.32 12.92
CA TYR A 269 13.18 0.37 11.67
C TYR A 269 12.59 1.77 11.61
N LEU A 270 11.31 1.95 11.97
CA LEU A 270 10.68 3.27 12.05
C LEU A 270 11.44 4.20 13.00
N THR A 271 11.90 3.70 14.14
CA THR A 271 12.63 4.51 15.11
C THR A 271 14.06 4.81 14.66
N GLU A 272 14.77 3.82 14.14
CA GLU A 272 16.20 3.92 13.83
C GLU A 272 16.48 4.61 12.50
N CYS A 273 15.64 4.37 11.48
CA CYS A 273 15.85 4.86 10.11
C CYS A 273 14.91 6.00 9.74
N ILE A 274 13.61 5.85 10.01
CA ILE A 274 12.62 6.87 9.64
C ILE A 274 12.61 8.02 10.67
N GLY A 275 12.98 7.76 11.92
CA GLY A 275 12.99 8.77 12.99
C GLY A 275 11.62 8.96 13.66
N VAL A 276 10.70 7.99 13.52
CA VAL A 276 9.41 7.98 14.22
C VAL A 276 9.62 7.48 15.64
N THR A 277 9.70 8.42 16.58
CA THR A 277 9.98 8.09 17.98
C THR A 277 8.81 7.38 18.68
N PRO A 278 9.04 6.69 19.81
CA PRO A 278 7.96 6.10 20.61
C PRO A 278 6.88 7.11 21.00
N GLU A 279 7.27 8.38 21.28
CA GLU A 279 6.35 9.48 21.60
C GLU A 279 5.49 9.85 20.39
N MET A 280 6.06 9.94 19.17
CA MET A 280 5.33 10.15 17.94
C MET A 280 4.33 9.02 17.68
N MET A 281 4.77 7.76 17.85
CA MET A 281 3.88 6.59 17.74
C MET A 281 2.74 6.63 18.76
N LYS A 282 3.02 7.10 19.99
CA LYS A 282 1.98 7.27 21.00
C LYS A 282 0.95 8.31 20.57
N VAL A 283 1.38 9.46 20.05
CA VAL A 283 0.49 10.50 19.53
C VAL A 283 -0.37 9.97 18.40
N LEU A 284 0.20 9.20 17.47
CA LEU A 284 -0.56 8.58 16.37
C LEU A 284 -1.63 7.61 16.90
N ARG A 285 -1.29 6.76 17.87
CA ARG A 285 -2.27 5.86 18.50
C ARG A 285 -3.38 6.61 19.22
N ASP A 286 -3.04 7.61 20.02
CA ASP A 286 -4.03 8.43 20.75
C ASP A 286 -5.01 9.14 19.79
N ARG A 287 -4.55 9.50 18.59
CA ARG A 287 -5.35 10.20 17.57
C ARG A 287 -6.21 9.26 16.72
N TYR A 288 -5.65 8.13 16.29
CA TYR A 288 -6.24 7.28 15.27
C TYR A 288 -6.84 5.96 15.79
N LEU A 289 -6.64 5.61 17.07
CA LEU A 289 -7.26 4.42 17.68
C LEU A 289 -8.41 4.81 18.62
N GLU A 290 -9.41 3.91 18.68
CA GLU A 290 -10.56 3.99 19.60
C GLU A 290 -10.85 2.64 20.26
#